data_a91eb23232a8a75441c2447914065518
#
_entry.id   a91eb23232a8a75441c2447914065518
#
_cell.length_a   1.000
_cell.length_b   1.000
_cell.length_c   1.000
_cell.angle_alpha   90.00
_cell.angle_beta   90.00
_cell.angle_gamma   90.00
#
_symmetry.space_group_name_H-M   'P 1'
#
loop_
_entity.id
_entity.type
_entity.pdbx_description
1 polymer ?
#
loop_
_entity_poly.entity_id
_entity_poly.type
_entity_poly.pdbx_seq_one_letter_code
_entity_poly.pdbx_strand_id
1 'polypeptide(L)'
;MLRQVAEGVLIHESEFIQSNAVVVQGRAGVLLIDPGIQGDEMAALANDLRELGQPVVAGFSTHPHWDHLLWHAKLGEVPRYGTARCAADIRDLLSNADWKARVAEMLPPDIAEEIPLDLFGLITGLPAKTARIPWDGPKVRIIEHQAHAPGHAALLIEERRVLVAGDMLSDILIPFLDLSAADPIEDYLVALRLLESVADDVDVFIPGHGSVGGADQVRVRIEQDRAYVHALRDAGVPDDPRVGPSATFGKEWLPGVHEWQRQQLAQESEHDETPG
;
A
#
# COMPACT_ATOMS: atom_id res chain seq x y z
N MET A 1 7.53 17.60 -3.93
CA MET A 1 8.31 18.27 -2.85
C MET A 1 8.16 17.48 -1.57
N LEU A 2 9.26 17.20 -0.85
CA LEU A 2 9.23 16.47 0.42
C LEU A 2 8.58 17.30 1.54
N ARG A 3 7.68 16.67 2.29
CA ARG A 3 6.99 17.25 3.45
C ARG A 3 7.26 16.40 4.70
N GLN A 4 7.79 17.00 5.76
CA GLN A 4 7.99 16.28 7.02
C GLN A 4 6.65 16.06 7.73
N VAL A 5 6.38 14.83 8.17
CA VAL A 5 5.16 14.42 8.90
C VAL A 5 5.45 14.04 10.35
N ALA A 6 6.68 13.59 10.63
CA ALA A 6 7.20 13.37 11.97
C ALA A 6 8.71 13.64 11.97
N GLU A 7 9.38 13.64 13.13
CA GLU A 7 10.82 13.79 13.19
C GLU A 7 11.53 12.71 12.39
N GLY A 8 12.30 13.12 11.35
CA GLY A 8 13.03 12.19 10.49
C GLY A 8 12.15 11.29 9.62
N VAL A 9 10.85 11.62 9.46
CA VAL A 9 9.96 10.96 8.51
C VAL A 9 9.32 12.00 7.61
N LEU A 10 9.53 11.85 6.30
CA LEU A 10 9.00 12.74 5.29
C LEU A 10 8.17 11.92 4.29
N ILE A 11 7.29 12.61 3.58
CA ILE A 11 6.54 12.03 2.45
C ILE A 11 6.74 12.87 1.19
N HIS A 12 6.68 12.20 0.05
CA HIS A 12 6.36 12.80 -1.24
C HIS A 12 4.98 12.28 -1.63
N GLU A 13 4.03 13.21 -1.76
CA GLU A 13 2.67 12.90 -2.19
C GLU A 13 2.57 13.12 -3.69
N SER A 14 2.16 12.09 -4.45
CA SER A 14 1.94 12.16 -5.88
C SER A 14 0.64 12.91 -6.20
N GLU A 15 0.63 13.64 -7.30
CA GLU A 15 -0.63 14.19 -7.86
C GLU A 15 -1.54 13.08 -8.38
N PHE A 16 -0.95 11.93 -8.78
CA PHE A 16 -1.68 10.78 -9.26
C PHE A 16 -2.17 9.92 -8.08
N ILE A 17 -3.48 9.78 -7.94
CA ILE A 17 -4.19 9.03 -6.87
C ILE A 17 -3.68 9.29 -5.44
N GLN A 18 -3.05 10.45 -5.20
CA GLN A 18 -2.52 10.87 -3.90
C GLN A 18 -1.69 9.77 -3.20
N SER A 19 -0.83 9.07 -3.99
CA SER A 19 0.03 8.04 -3.41
C SER A 19 1.16 8.66 -2.58
N ASN A 20 1.55 8.00 -1.49
CA ASN A 20 2.55 8.48 -0.54
C ASN A 20 3.83 7.66 -0.62
N ALA A 21 4.90 8.23 -1.20
CA ALA A 21 6.24 7.73 -1.02
C ALA A 21 6.79 8.17 0.35
N VAL A 22 7.28 7.23 1.17
CA VAL A 22 7.71 7.53 2.54
C VAL A 22 9.23 7.45 2.66
N VAL A 23 9.82 8.50 3.21
CA VAL A 23 11.26 8.64 3.44
C VAL A 23 11.53 8.60 4.94
N VAL A 24 12.31 7.61 5.39
CA VAL A 24 12.72 7.48 6.80
C VAL A 24 14.20 7.78 6.91
N GLN A 25 14.58 8.81 7.66
CA GLN A 25 15.98 9.20 7.86
C GLN A 25 16.70 8.24 8.81
N GLY A 26 17.83 7.71 8.35
CA GLY A 26 18.75 6.88 9.12
C GLY A 26 20.12 7.56 9.33
N ARG A 27 21.12 6.77 9.70
CA ARG A 27 22.46 7.30 9.99
C ARG A 27 23.27 7.59 8.74
N ALA A 28 23.18 6.71 7.73
CA ALA A 28 23.99 6.79 6.51
C ALA A 28 23.20 7.25 5.29
N GLY A 29 21.92 7.47 5.44
CA GLY A 29 20.98 7.84 4.39
C GLY A 29 19.56 7.46 4.76
N VAL A 30 18.69 7.26 3.77
CA VAL A 30 17.27 7.02 4.00
C VAL A 30 16.84 5.61 3.58
N LEU A 31 15.85 5.07 4.29
CA LEU A 31 14.98 4.00 3.80
C LEU A 31 13.84 4.67 3.02
N LEU A 32 13.63 4.23 1.78
CA LEU A 32 12.55 4.68 0.94
C LEU A 32 11.49 3.57 0.83
N ILE A 33 10.24 3.90 1.18
CA ILE A 33 9.12 2.97 1.15
C ILE A 33 8.17 3.44 0.05
N ASP A 34 7.78 2.54 -0.85
CA ASP A 34 6.84 2.75 -1.95
C ASP A 34 7.17 4.04 -2.73
N PRO A 35 8.21 4.05 -3.56
CA PRO A 35 8.84 5.29 -4.04
C PRO A 35 8.01 6.13 -5.01
N GLY A 36 6.83 5.67 -5.39
CA GLY A 36 5.90 6.45 -6.21
C GLY A 36 5.54 5.79 -7.53
N ILE A 37 4.79 6.52 -8.34
CA ILE A 37 4.10 6.04 -9.53
C ILE A 37 4.72 6.64 -10.80
N GLN A 38 4.88 7.96 -10.85
CA GLN A 38 5.35 8.65 -12.04
C GLN A 38 6.89 8.72 -12.06
N GLY A 39 7.48 8.49 -13.23
CA GLY A 39 8.93 8.46 -13.38
C GLY A 39 9.61 9.80 -13.10
N ASP A 40 8.98 10.90 -13.49
CA ASP A 40 9.46 12.26 -13.25
C ASP A 40 9.35 12.67 -11.77
N GLU A 41 8.28 12.27 -11.07
CA GLU A 41 8.14 12.47 -9.62
C GLU A 41 9.20 11.70 -8.85
N MET A 42 9.46 10.42 -9.18
CA MET A 42 10.54 9.65 -8.57
C MET A 42 11.92 10.25 -8.87
N ALA A 43 12.10 10.80 -10.07
CA ALA A 43 13.33 11.50 -10.44
C ALA A 43 13.51 12.80 -9.66
N ALA A 44 12.43 13.55 -9.41
CA ALA A 44 12.43 14.75 -8.58
C ALA A 44 12.70 14.38 -7.11
N LEU A 45 12.05 13.35 -6.58
CA LEU A 45 12.32 12.81 -5.24
C LEU A 45 13.80 12.47 -5.05
N ALA A 46 14.43 11.79 -6.02
CA ALA A 46 15.85 11.47 -5.97
C ALA A 46 16.74 12.73 -5.98
N ASN A 47 16.33 13.80 -6.65
CA ASN A 47 17.04 15.09 -6.62
C ASN A 47 16.89 15.76 -5.25
N ASP A 48 15.67 15.85 -4.70
CA ASP A 48 15.39 16.41 -3.38
C ASP A 48 16.24 15.71 -2.30
N LEU A 49 16.31 14.38 -2.31
CA LEU A 49 17.12 13.59 -1.38
C LEU A 49 18.62 13.87 -1.52
N ARG A 50 19.11 14.06 -2.74
CA ARG A 50 20.51 14.41 -3.00
C ARG A 50 20.85 15.80 -2.49
N GLU A 51 19.96 16.79 -2.70
CA GLU A 51 20.13 18.17 -2.20
C GLU A 51 20.14 18.22 -0.67
N LEU A 52 19.37 17.35 -0.02
CA LEU A 52 19.38 17.18 1.43
C LEU A 52 20.61 16.40 1.95
N GLY A 53 21.48 15.89 1.06
CA GLY A 53 22.60 15.04 1.44
C GLY A 53 22.19 13.69 2.05
N GLN A 54 21.01 13.19 1.67
CA GLN A 54 20.39 11.97 2.20
C GLN A 54 20.27 10.91 1.08
N PRO A 55 21.33 10.12 0.79
CA PRO A 55 21.25 9.08 -0.22
C PRO A 55 20.26 7.99 0.19
N VAL A 56 19.57 7.40 -0.78
CA VAL A 56 18.80 6.18 -0.53
C VAL A 56 19.79 5.05 -0.25
N VAL A 57 19.60 4.32 0.85
CA VAL A 57 20.46 3.18 1.24
C VAL A 57 19.70 1.86 1.33
N ALA A 58 18.38 1.90 1.37
CA ALA A 58 17.51 0.74 1.28
C ALA A 58 16.13 1.15 0.75
N GLY A 59 15.42 0.20 0.15
CA GLY A 59 14.01 0.34 -0.25
C GLY A 59 13.15 -0.74 0.38
N PHE A 60 11.85 -0.47 0.52
CA PHE A 60 10.85 -1.45 0.89
C PHE A 60 9.57 -1.21 0.09
N SER A 61 8.95 -2.28 -0.43
CA SER A 61 7.64 -2.26 -1.04
C SER A 61 6.64 -2.95 -0.10
N THR A 62 5.56 -2.23 0.24
CA THR A 62 4.56 -2.71 1.19
C THR A 62 3.79 -3.92 0.64
N HIS A 63 3.52 -3.94 -0.67
CA HIS A 63 2.78 -5.03 -1.32
C HIS A 63 3.07 -5.11 -2.84
N PRO A 64 2.61 -6.18 -3.54
CA PRO A 64 3.03 -6.47 -4.91
C PRO A 64 2.26 -5.71 -6.00
N HIS A 65 1.62 -4.59 -5.71
CA HIS A 65 0.97 -3.80 -6.75
C HIS A 65 1.96 -2.90 -7.48
N TRP A 66 1.65 -2.60 -8.74
CA TRP A 66 2.52 -1.88 -9.68
C TRP A 66 2.96 -0.52 -9.13
N ASP A 67 2.08 0.21 -8.48
CA ASP A 67 2.30 1.55 -7.94
C ASP A 67 3.17 1.60 -6.68
N HIS A 68 3.45 0.45 -6.07
CA HIS A 68 4.36 0.31 -4.93
C HIS A 68 5.71 -0.32 -5.27
N LEU A 69 5.89 -0.77 -6.52
CA LEU A 69 7.07 -1.52 -6.96
C LEU A 69 7.95 -0.77 -7.96
N LEU A 70 7.48 0.35 -8.51
CA LEU A 70 8.26 1.13 -9.46
C LEU A 70 9.50 1.73 -8.78
N TRP A 71 10.63 1.73 -9.53
CA TRP A 71 11.89 2.20 -9.00
C TRP A 71 12.71 2.91 -10.06
N HIS A 72 12.83 4.22 -9.96
CA HIS A 72 13.61 5.01 -10.92
C HIS A 72 15.12 4.86 -10.69
N ALA A 73 15.92 4.75 -11.77
CA ALA A 73 17.37 4.54 -11.70
C ALA A 73 18.13 5.62 -10.88
N LYS A 74 17.61 6.85 -10.83
CA LYS A 74 18.21 7.94 -10.02
C LYS A 74 18.13 7.71 -8.52
N LEU A 75 17.28 6.81 -8.03
CA LEU A 75 17.22 6.38 -6.64
C LEU A 75 18.40 5.47 -6.25
N GLY A 76 19.14 5.00 -7.24
CA GLY A 76 20.34 4.17 -7.06
C GLY A 76 20.04 2.68 -7.00
N GLU A 77 21.13 1.90 -7.07
CA GLU A 77 21.11 0.43 -6.91
C GLU A 77 21.35 0.11 -5.44
N VAL A 78 20.27 -0.12 -4.70
CA VAL A 78 20.31 -0.43 -3.26
C VAL A 78 19.50 -1.68 -2.96
N PRO A 79 19.72 -2.35 -1.82
CA PRO A 79 18.84 -3.43 -1.39
C PRO A 79 17.39 -2.95 -1.30
N ARG A 80 16.49 -3.65 -1.98
CA ARG A 80 15.05 -3.41 -1.94
C ARG A 80 14.35 -4.64 -1.42
N TYR A 81 13.51 -4.46 -0.43
CA TYR A 81 12.88 -5.53 0.31
C TYR A 81 11.36 -5.52 0.16
N GLY A 82 10.77 -6.65 0.44
CA GLY A 82 9.34 -6.87 0.70
C GLY A 82 9.21 -8.11 1.56
N THR A 83 8.00 -8.51 1.89
CA THR A 83 7.77 -9.81 2.53
C THR A 83 8.14 -10.96 1.59
N ALA A 84 8.35 -12.15 2.14
CA ALA A 84 8.65 -13.33 1.31
C ALA A 84 7.53 -13.60 0.30
N ARG A 85 6.27 -13.44 0.72
CA ARG A 85 5.09 -13.67 -0.12
C ARG A 85 4.93 -12.60 -1.20
N CYS A 86 5.09 -11.32 -0.86
CA CYS A 86 5.10 -10.22 -1.81
C CYS A 86 6.15 -10.46 -2.92
N ALA A 87 7.39 -10.81 -2.54
CA ALA A 87 8.45 -11.07 -3.52
C ALA A 87 8.21 -12.35 -4.34
N ALA A 88 7.50 -13.35 -3.82
CA ALA A 88 7.11 -14.52 -4.58
C ALA A 88 6.07 -14.17 -5.65
N ASP A 89 5.04 -13.43 -5.28
CA ASP A 89 3.97 -12.99 -6.18
C ASP A 89 4.53 -12.18 -7.36
N ILE A 90 5.45 -11.25 -7.08
CA ILE A 90 6.12 -10.47 -8.13
C ILE A 90 6.96 -11.35 -9.06
N ARG A 91 7.69 -12.35 -8.54
CA ARG A 91 8.43 -13.27 -9.40
C ARG A 91 7.51 -14.07 -10.30
N ASP A 92 6.36 -14.50 -9.79
CA ASP A 92 5.37 -15.25 -10.57
C ASP A 92 4.77 -14.35 -11.66
N LEU A 93 4.40 -13.11 -11.34
CA LEU A 93 3.96 -12.13 -12.33
C LEU A 93 5.01 -11.93 -13.43
N LEU A 94 6.25 -11.62 -13.08
CA LEU A 94 7.35 -11.32 -14.02
C LEU A 94 7.83 -12.55 -14.82
N SER A 95 7.49 -13.76 -14.39
CA SER A 95 7.75 -14.99 -15.16
C SER A 95 6.90 -15.10 -16.42
N ASN A 96 5.78 -14.36 -16.46
CA ASN A 96 4.88 -14.32 -17.59
C ASN A 96 5.36 -13.30 -18.63
N ALA A 97 5.55 -13.73 -19.87
CA ALA A 97 6.02 -12.84 -20.95
C ALA A 97 5.11 -11.64 -21.20
N ASP A 98 3.81 -11.80 -20.93
CA ASP A 98 2.78 -10.78 -21.18
C ASP A 98 2.42 -9.96 -19.93
N TRP A 99 3.26 -9.98 -18.88
CA TRP A 99 2.94 -9.36 -17.61
C TRP A 99 2.58 -7.87 -17.72
N LYS A 100 3.26 -7.11 -18.61
CA LYS A 100 2.96 -5.68 -18.82
C LYS A 100 1.55 -5.48 -19.39
N ALA A 101 1.17 -6.29 -20.38
CA ALA A 101 -0.17 -6.24 -20.94
C ALA A 101 -1.24 -6.58 -19.89
N ARG A 102 -0.99 -7.59 -19.05
CA ARG A 102 -1.90 -7.97 -17.97
C ARG A 102 -2.06 -6.87 -16.92
N VAL A 103 -0.98 -6.19 -16.53
CA VAL A 103 -1.07 -5.03 -15.63
C VAL A 103 -1.84 -3.89 -16.30
N ALA A 104 -1.56 -3.59 -17.57
CA ALA A 104 -2.24 -2.54 -18.31
C ALA A 104 -3.75 -2.80 -18.48
N GLU A 105 -4.17 -4.07 -18.66
CA GLU A 105 -5.58 -4.46 -18.76
C GLU A 105 -6.38 -4.21 -17.47
N MET A 106 -5.72 -4.17 -16.32
CA MET A 106 -6.35 -3.87 -15.02
C MET A 106 -6.55 -2.38 -14.77
N LEU A 107 -6.01 -1.53 -15.63
CA LEU A 107 -6.00 -0.07 -15.48
C LEU A 107 -6.87 0.59 -16.54
N PRO A 108 -7.46 1.77 -16.27
CA PRO A 108 -8.03 2.60 -17.32
C PRO A 108 -6.98 2.89 -18.42
N PRO A 109 -7.36 2.86 -19.72
CA PRO A 109 -6.39 2.95 -20.82
C PRO A 109 -5.51 4.19 -20.80
N ASP A 110 -6.05 5.34 -20.43
CA ASP A 110 -5.33 6.61 -20.28
C ASP A 110 -4.27 6.54 -19.15
N ILE A 111 -4.59 5.86 -18.05
CA ILE A 111 -3.67 5.63 -16.96
C ILE A 111 -2.58 4.63 -17.34
N ALA A 112 -2.95 3.52 -18.01
CA ALA A 112 -2.01 2.48 -18.41
C ALA A 112 -0.90 3.00 -19.34
N GLU A 113 -1.20 4.01 -20.18
CA GLU A 113 -0.22 4.65 -21.08
C GLU A 113 0.78 5.54 -20.32
N GLU A 114 0.41 6.06 -19.14
CA GLU A 114 1.25 6.99 -18.37
C GLU A 114 2.19 6.26 -17.38
N ILE A 115 1.87 5.01 -17.01
CA ILE A 115 2.64 4.27 -16.01
C ILE A 115 3.94 3.73 -16.60
N PRO A 116 5.11 4.09 -16.01
CA PRO A 116 6.40 3.67 -16.52
C PRO A 116 6.73 2.22 -16.11
N LEU A 117 5.99 1.23 -16.60
CA LEU A 117 6.19 -0.19 -16.26
C LEU A 117 7.61 -0.70 -16.56
N ASP A 118 8.38 0.00 -17.40
CA ASP A 118 9.81 -0.30 -17.60
C ASP A 118 10.67 -0.05 -16.35
N LEU A 119 10.17 0.72 -15.40
CA LEU A 119 10.82 0.99 -14.11
C LEU A 119 10.47 -0.06 -13.04
N PHE A 120 9.66 -1.04 -13.38
CA PHE A 120 9.22 -2.08 -12.46
C PHE A 120 10.41 -2.86 -11.91
N GLY A 121 10.64 -2.76 -10.60
CA GLY A 121 11.85 -3.28 -9.97
C GLY A 121 11.63 -4.56 -9.17
N LEU A 122 12.56 -5.51 -9.30
CA LEU A 122 12.59 -6.69 -8.45
C LEU A 122 12.96 -6.33 -7.01
N ILE A 123 12.24 -6.95 -6.06
CA ILE A 123 12.50 -6.85 -4.64
C ILE A 123 13.04 -8.18 -4.09
N THR A 124 13.77 -8.11 -2.98
CA THR A 124 14.25 -9.29 -2.25
C THR A 124 13.26 -9.61 -1.13
N GLY A 125 12.69 -10.82 -1.15
CA GLY A 125 11.83 -11.29 -0.08
C GLY A 125 12.62 -11.51 1.22
N LEU A 126 12.23 -10.83 2.27
CA LEU A 126 12.77 -11.09 3.61
C LEU A 126 12.32 -12.48 4.08
N PRO A 127 13.16 -13.23 4.82
CA PRO A 127 12.77 -14.51 5.36
C PRO A 127 11.46 -14.44 6.15
N ALA A 128 10.62 -15.47 6.04
CA ALA A 128 9.37 -15.55 6.79
C ALA A 128 9.60 -15.29 8.27
N LYS A 129 8.75 -14.52 8.92
CA LYS A 129 8.85 -14.09 10.32
C LYS A 129 9.98 -13.08 10.61
N THR A 130 10.58 -12.46 9.60
CA THR A 130 11.47 -11.33 9.82
C THR A 130 10.68 -10.18 10.44
N ALA A 131 11.02 -9.82 11.66
CA ALA A 131 10.26 -8.83 12.42
C ALA A 131 10.58 -7.37 12.05
N ARG A 132 11.72 -7.11 11.43
CA ARG A 132 12.21 -5.75 11.13
C ARG A 132 12.97 -5.70 9.82
N ILE A 133 12.91 -4.53 9.17
CA ILE A 133 13.71 -4.26 7.96
C ILE A 133 15.20 -4.20 8.35
N PRO A 134 16.11 -4.91 7.63
CA PRO A 134 17.55 -4.89 7.91
C PRO A 134 18.21 -3.66 7.25
N TRP A 135 18.31 -2.55 7.98
CA TRP A 135 18.96 -1.32 7.52
C TRP A 135 19.56 -0.54 8.71
N ASP A 136 20.41 0.49 8.44
CA ASP A 136 21.07 1.29 9.49
C ASP A 136 20.29 2.58 9.80
N GLY A 137 19.21 2.42 10.55
CA GLY A 137 18.33 3.54 10.95
C GLY A 137 17.37 3.16 12.08
N PRO A 138 16.31 3.95 12.30
CA PRO A 138 15.24 3.61 13.22
C PRO A 138 14.70 2.22 12.99
N LYS A 139 14.26 1.54 14.05
CA LYS A 139 13.66 0.22 13.93
C LYS A 139 12.33 0.30 13.21
N VAL A 140 12.22 -0.39 12.09
CA VAL A 140 10.99 -0.51 11.32
C VAL A 140 10.47 -1.93 11.45
N ARG A 141 9.41 -2.10 12.25
CA ARG A 141 8.74 -3.38 12.48
C ARG A 141 7.79 -3.67 11.33
N ILE A 142 7.84 -4.90 10.82
CA ILE A 142 6.98 -5.40 9.75
C ILE A 142 5.74 -6.04 10.41
N ILE A 143 4.56 -5.63 9.98
CA ILE A 143 3.25 -6.18 10.35
C ILE A 143 2.66 -6.77 9.08
N GLU A 144 3.04 -8.02 8.78
CA GLU A 144 2.59 -8.72 7.56
C GLU A 144 1.15 -9.20 7.72
N HIS A 145 0.35 -9.03 6.67
CA HIS A 145 -1.04 -9.51 6.56
C HIS A 145 -1.43 -9.77 5.11
N GLN A 146 -2.69 -10.18 4.85
CA GLN A 146 -3.16 -10.60 3.53
C GLN A 146 -4.37 -9.79 3.04
N ALA A 147 -4.70 -8.68 3.69
CA ALA A 147 -5.97 -7.96 3.49
C ALA A 147 -6.23 -7.49 2.06
N HIS A 148 -5.24 -6.84 1.47
CA HIS A 148 -5.36 -6.12 0.20
C HIS A 148 -4.62 -6.82 -0.94
N ALA A 149 -3.52 -7.47 -0.60
CA ALA A 149 -2.67 -8.17 -1.56
C ALA A 149 -1.80 -9.23 -0.86
N PRO A 150 -1.30 -10.23 -1.62
CA PRO A 150 -0.45 -11.28 -1.07
C PRO A 150 0.81 -10.73 -0.39
N GLY A 151 0.96 -10.98 0.92
CA GLY A 151 2.12 -10.54 1.67
C GLY A 151 2.22 -9.04 1.88
N HIS A 152 1.09 -8.35 1.90
CA HIS A 152 1.02 -6.94 2.27
C HIS A 152 1.57 -6.72 3.68
N ALA A 153 2.30 -5.64 3.90
CA ALA A 153 2.87 -5.28 5.18
C ALA A 153 2.61 -3.82 5.54
N ALA A 154 2.04 -3.58 6.71
CA ALA A 154 2.17 -2.30 7.36
C ALA A 154 3.52 -2.23 8.10
N LEU A 155 4.07 -1.03 8.24
CA LEU A 155 5.38 -0.79 8.84
C LEU A 155 5.27 0.18 10.00
N LEU A 156 5.69 -0.24 11.20
CA LEU A 156 5.77 0.65 12.36
C LEU A 156 7.22 1.12 12.59
N ILE A 157 7.46 2.41 12.42
CA ILE A 157 8.73 3.08 12.75
C ILE A 157 8.71 3.35 14.25
N GLU A 158 9.24 2.40 15.03
CA GLU A 158 9.00 2.30 16.48
C GLU A 158 9.40 3.58 17.23
N GLU A 159 10.63 4.09 17.01
CA GLU A 159 11.14 5.27 17.71
C GLU A 159 10.47 6.58 17.30
N ARG A 160 9.77 6.60 16.17
CA ARG A 160 9.08 7.79 15.63
C ARG A 160 7.57 7.72 15.82
N ARG A 161 7.06 6.58 16.29
CA ARG A 161 5.62 6.32 16.48
C ARG A 161 4.81 6.59 15.21
N VAL A 162 5.39 6.21 14.05
CA VAL A 162 4.78 6.38 12.74
C VAL A 162 4.41 5.02 12.16
N LEU A 163 3.16 4.87 11.72
CA LEU A 163 2.65 3.70 11.02
C LEU A 163 2.54 4.04 9.52
N VAL A 164 3.23 3.29 8.66
CA VAL A 164 2.99 3.26 7.22
C VAL A 164 2.05 2.10 6.95
N ALA A 165 0.83 2.39 6.49
CA ALA A 165 -0.25 1.41 6.44
C ALA A 165 -0.31 0.61 5.14
N GLY A 166 0.46 1.02 4.08
CA GLY A 166 0.20 0.55 2.73
C GLY A 166 -1.22 0.91 2.31
N ASP A 167 -1.86 0.11 1.49
CA ASP A 167 -3.20 0.40 0.96
C ASP A 167 -4.32 0.05 1.93
N MET A 168 -4.14 0.51 3.16
CA MET A 168 -5.14 0.46 4.21
C MET A 168 -5.33 1.84 4.86
N LEU A 169 -6.46 2.05 5.48
CA LEU A 169 -6.78 3.26 6.24
C LEU A 169 -6.80 4.54 5.39
N SER A 170 -7.10 4.45 4.11
CA SER A 170 -7.26 5.58 3.21
C SER A 170 -8.54 6.37 3.51
N ASP A 171 -8.48 7.70 3.37
CA ASP A 171 -9.66 8.55 3.44
C ASP A 171 -10.30 8.80 2.08
N ILE A 172 -9.63 8.40 1.00
CA ILE A 172 -10.10 8.60 -0.37
C ILE A 172 -10.46 7.30 -1.09
N LEU A 173 -9.83 6.17 -0.73
CA LEU A 173 -10.09 4.85 -1.31
C LEU A 173 -10.83 3.96 -0.31
N ILE A 174 -11.82 3.21 -0.80
CA ILE A 174 -12.45 2.11 -0.04
C ILE A 174 -11.46 0.95 0.14
N PRO A 175 -11.66 0.04 1.09
CA PRO A 175 -10.95 -1.23 1.13
C PRO A 175 -11.03 -2.00 -0.18
N PHE A 176 -9.88 -2.29 -0.79
CA PHE A 176 -9.75 -3.23 -1.88
C PHE A 176 -9.26 -4.56 -1.32
N LEU A 177 -10.07 -5.60 -1.45
CA LEU A 177 -9.79 -6.92 -0.90
C LEU A 177 -8.99 -7.75 -1.90
N ASP A 178 -8.09 -8.60 -1.41
CA ASP A 178 -7.50 -9.67 -2.23
C ASP A 178 -8.55 -10.74 -2.52
N LEU A 179 -9.31 -10.55 -3.59
CA LEU A 179 -10.38 -11.48 -3.99
C LEU A 179 -9.86 -12.84 -4.46
N SER A 180 -8.54 -13.04 -4.57
CA SER A 180 -7.94 -14.35 -4.84
C SER A 180 -7.67 -15.17 -3.57
N ALA A 181 -7.83 -14.55 -2.39
CA ALA A 181 -7.67 -15.22 -1.10
C ALA A 181 -8.84 -16.16 -0.79
N ALA A 182 -8.62 -17.15 0.05
CA ALA A 182 -9.66 -18.11 0.45
C ALA A 182 -10.80 -17.48 1.29
N ASP A 183 -10.50 -16.42 2.04
CA ASP A 183 -11.47 -15.64 2.81
C ASP A 183 -11.04 -14.17 2.83
N PRO A 184 -11.32 -13.41 1.74
CA PRO A 184 -10.92 -12.01 1.61
C PRO A 184 -11.45 -11.11 2.73
N ILE A 185 -12.66 -11.38 3.21
CA ILE A 185 -13.32 -10.62 4.27
C ILE A 185 -12.60 -10.83 5.60
N GLU A 186 -12.35 -12.08 6.00
CA GLU A 186 -11.69 -12.37 7.28
C GLU A 186 -10.22 -11.94 7.26
N ASP A 187 -9.52 -12.11 6.14
CA ASP A 187 -8.14 -11.63 5.97
C ASP A 187 -8.04 -10.11 6.19
N TYR A 188 -9.00 -9.34 5.65
CA TYR A 188 -9.04 -7.90 5.87
C TYR A 188 -9.36 -7.55 7.33
N LEU A 189 -10.33 -8.24 7.96
CA LEU A 189 -10.68 -8.03 9.37
C LEU A 189 -9.54 -8.43 10.32
N VAL A 190 -8.77 -9.48 9.99
CA VAL A 190 -7.55 -9.85 10.73
C VAL A 190 -6.52 -8.72 10.67
N ALA A 191 -6.28 -8.17 9.48
CA ALA A 191 -5.35 -7.05 9.31
C ALA A 191 -5.77 -5.82 10.14
N LEU A 192 -7.05 -5.45 10.12
CA LEU A 192 -7.55 -4.35 10.95
C LEU A 192 -7.31 -4.59 12.45
N ARG A 193 -7.48 -5.84 12.94
CA ARG A 193 -7.14 -6.19 14.33
C ARG A 193 -5.64 -6.05 14.62
N LEU A 194 -4.77 -6.41 13.68
CA LEU A 194 -3.32 -6.22 13.82
C LEU A 194 -2.96 -4.74 13.90
N LEU A 195 -3.54 -3.89 13.05
CA LEU A 195 -3.31 -2.44 13.09
C LEU A 195 -3.87 -1.83 14.38
N GLU A 196 -5.04 -2.27 14.83
CA GLU A 196 -5.65 -1.81 16.07
C GLU A 196 -4.78 -2.16 17.29
N SER A 197 -4.12 -3.32 17.28
CA SER A 197 -3.23 -3.76 18.37
C SER A 197 -2.01 -2.87 18.58
N VAL A 198 -1.66 -2.04 17.59
CA VAL A 198 -0.53 -1.09 17.65
C VAL A 198 -0.97 0.37 17.67
N ALA A 199 -2.27 0.64 17.60
CA ALA A 199 -2.79 2.00 17.47
C ALA A 199 -2.38 2.95 18.61
N ASP A 200 -2.18 2.44 19.83
CA ASP A 200 -1.72 3.23 20.98
C ASP A 200 -0.21 3.60 20.90
N ASP A 201 0.53 2.94 20.01
CA ASP A 201 1.94 3.22 19.73
C ASP A 201 2.13 4.18 18.54
N VAL A 202 1.04 4.73 17.98
CA VAL A 202 1.05 5.53 16.75
C VAL A 202 0.63 6.97 17.04
N ASP A 203 1.47 7.92 16.70
CA ASP A 203 1.15 9.36 16.74
C ASP A 203 0.79 9.89 15.34
N VAL A 204 1.35 9.28 14.29
CA VAL A 204 1.10 9.61 12.88
C VAL A 204 0.95 8.32 12.09
N PHE A 205 -0.03 8.26 11.18
CA PHE A 205 -0.09 7.17 10.19
C PHE A 205 -0.14 7.72 8.77
N ILE A 206 0.42 6.95 7.85
CA ILE A 206 0.57 7.30 6.44
C ILE A 206 -0.07 6.15 5.64
N PRO A 207 -1.23 6.36 5.01
CA PRO A 207 -1.79 5.38 4.07
C PRO A 207 -1.00 5.37 2.77
N GLY A 208 -1.12 4.33 1.96
CA GLY A 208 -0.56 4.30 0.61
C GLY A 208 -1.13 5.41 -0.26
N HIS A 209 -2.44 5.67 -0.12
CA HIS A 209 -3.16 6.72 -0.85
C HIS A 209 -3.99 7.58 0.11
N GLY A 210 -3.97 8.91 -0.11
CA GLY A 210 -4.74 9.88 0.63
C GLY A 210 -3.99 10.56 1.77
N SER A 211 -4.72 11.16 2.67
CA SER A 211 -4.16 12.08 3.66
C SER A 211 -3.50 11.35 4.84
N VAL A 212 -2.35 11.85 5.25
CA VAL A 212 -1.70 11.49 6.52
C VAL A 212 -2.63 11.85 7.68
N GLY A 213 -2.76 10.94 8.64
CA GLY A 213 -3.58 11.14 9.83
C GLY A 213 -2.80 11.14 11.14
N GLY A 214 -3.38 11.74 12.17
CA GLY A 214 -2.87 11.75 13.54
C GLY A 214 -3.40 10.61 14.40
N ALA A 215 -2.92 10.53 15.64
CA ALA A 215 -3.28 9.50 16.62
C ALA A 215 -4.81 9.37 16.85
N ASP A 216 -5.52 10.49 16.85
CA ASP A 216 -6.97 10.54 17.03
C ASP A 216 -7.76 9.93 15.85
N GLN A 217 -7.14 9.87 14.66
CA GLN A 217 -7.77 9.37 13.44
C GLN A 217 -7.50 7.89 13.16
N VAL A 218 -6.45 7.29 13.73
CA VAL A 218 -6.09 5.87 13.47
C VAL A 218 -7.28 4.95 13.70
N ARG A 219 -7.88 5.01 14.90
CA ARG A 219 -9.02 4.14 15.24
C ARG A 219 -10.27 4.48 14.44
N VAL A 220 -10.47 5.75 14.10
CA VAL A 220 -11.62 6.20 13.28
C VAL A 220 -11.55 5.55 11.90
N ARG A 221 -10.37 5.55 11.24
CA ARG A 221 -10.22 4.94 9.92
C ARG A 221 -10.25 3.41 9.98
N ILE A 222 -9.74 2.80 11.06
CA ILE A 222 -9.91 1.35 11.30
C ILE A 222 -11.39 0.98 11.36
N GLU A 223 -12.20 1.74 12.10
CA GLU A 223 -13.64 1.49 12.20
C GLU A 223 -14.38 1.76 10.89
N GLN A 224 -13.96 2.77 10.14
CA GLN A 224 -14.51 3.07 8.82
C GLN A 224 -14.27 1.92 7.85
N ASP A 225 -13.04 1.40 7.77
CA ASP A 225 -12.71 0.25 6.93
C ASP A 225 -13.46 -1.00 7.41
N ARG A 226 -13.54 -1.21 8.73
CA ARG A 226 -14.28 -2.34 9.32
C ARG A 226 -15.76 -2.30 8.96
N ALA A 227 -16.39 -1.13 9.07
CA ALA A 227 -17.80 -0.95 8.72
C ALA A 227 -18.05 -1.24 7.23
N TYR A 228 -17.16 -0.78 6.36
CA TYR A 228 -17.23 -1.05 4.92
C TYR A 228 -17.14 -2.56 4.62
N VAL A 229 -16.15 -3.25 5.21
CA VAL A 229 -15.94 -4.70 4.99
C VAL A 229 -17.12 -5.52 5.53
N HIS A 230 -17.71 -5.13 6.67
CA HIS A 230 -18.93 -5.76 7.16
C HIS A 230 -20.12 -5.53 6.23
N ALA A 231 -20.26 -4.34 5.65
CA ALA A 231 -21.32 -4.08 4.68
C ALA A 231 -21.15 -4.93 3.40
N LEU A 232 -19.93 -5.14 2.94
CA LEU A 232 -19.65 -6.09 1.84
C LEU A 232 -20.07 -7.52 2.19
N ARG A 233 -19.70 -8.02 3.37
CA ARG A 233 -20.06 -9.37 3.85
C ARG A 233 -21.57 -9.56 3.92
N ASP A 234 -22.27 -8.57 4.40
CA ASP A 234 -23.72 -8.64 4.62
C ASP A 234 -24.52 -8.29 3.35
N ALA A 235 -23.85 -8.16 2.18
CA ALA A 235 -24.39 -7.73 0.89
C ALA A 235 -25.19 -6.42 0.98
N GLY A 236 -24.83 -5.58 1.96
CA GLY A 236 -25.46 -4.29 2.23
C GLY A 236 -24.88 -3.16 1.36
N VAL A 237 -25.57 -2.02 1.36
CA VAL A 237 -25.03 -0.78 0.80
C VAL A 237 -24.25 -0.08 1.91
N PRO A 238 -22.95 0.16 1.77
CA PRO A 238 -22.18 0.82 2.79
C PRO A 238 -22.59 2.29 2.91
N ASP A 239 -22.80 2.77 4.14
CA ASP A 239 -22.84 4.20 4.43
C ASP A 239 -21.40 4.70 4.58
N ASP A 240 -20.71 4.83 3.44
CA ASP A 240 -19.29 5.19 3.39
C ASP A 240 -19.11 6.46 2.57
N PRO A 241 -18.52 7.52 3.15
CA PRO A 241 -18.35 8.81 2.48
C PRO A 241 -17.45 8.72 1.22
N ARG A 242 -16.62 7.67 1.08
CA ARG A 242 -15.73 7.47 -0.07
C ARG A 242 -16.46 7.03 -1.34
N VAL A 243 -17.62 6.39 -1.21
CA VAL A 243 -18.48 5.96 -2.36
C VAL A 243 -19.83 6.67 -2.42
N GLY A 244 -20.14 7.50 -1.42
CA GLY A 244 -21.38 8.24 -1.35
C GLY A 244 -21.38 9.52 -2.22
N PRO A 245 -22.52 10.24 -2.26
CA PRO A 245 -22.62 11.50 -3.00
C PRO A 245 -21.64 12.60 -2.55
N SER A 246 -21.16 12.50 -1.31
CA SER A 246 -20.18 13.42 -0.71
C SER A 246 -18.72 13.05 -1.01
N ALA A 247 -18.46 11.95 -1.71
CA ALA A 247 -17.09 11.54 -2.04
C ALA A 247 -16.32 12.70 -2.71
N THR A 248 -15.09 12.94 -2.29
CA THR A 248 -14.24 14.00 -2.83
C THR A 248 -13.31 13.48 -3.90
N PHE A 249 -13.10 12.16 -3.96
CA PHE A 249 -12.22 11.47 -4.88
C PHE A 249 -12.94 10.27 -5.52
N GLY A 250 -12.56 9.91 -6.75
CA GLY A 250 -12.97 8.65 -7.39
C GLY A 250 -14.47 8.47 -7.64
N LYS A 251 -15.28 9.53 -7.61
CA LYS A 251 -16.76 9.47 -7.78
C LYS A 251 -17.19 8.68 -9.01
N GLU A 252 -16.39 8.75 -10.07
CA GLU A 252 -16.71 8.21 -11.38
C GLU A 252 -16.46 6.68 -11.44
N TRP A 253 -15.56 6.16 -10.59
CA TRP A 253 -15.08 4.79 -10.70
C TRP A 253 -15.16 3.96 -9.41
N LEU A 254 -14.99 4.55 -8.20
CA LEU A 254 -15.07 3.82 -6.92
C LEU A 254 -16.40 3.08 -6.71
N PRO A 255 -17.58 3.64 -7.09
CA PRO A 255 -18.84 2.87 -7.02
C PRO A 255 -18.82 1.62 -7.89
N GLY A 256 -18.13 1.67 -9.03
CA GLY A 256 -17.94 0.51 -9.91
C GLY A 256 -17.04 -0.56 -9.27
N VAL A 257 -15.97 -0.16 -8.58
CA VAL A 257 -15.10 -1.07 -7.83
C VAL A 257 -15.87 -1.72 -6.68
N HIS A 258 -16.65 -0.95 -5.92
CA HIS A 258 -17.50 -1.49 -4.86
C HIS A 258 -18.44 -2.58 -5.40
N GLU A 259 -19.16 -2.29 -6.48
CA GLU A 259 -20.10 -3.22 -7.08
C GLU A 259 -19.39 -4.48 -7.64
N TRP A 260 -18.22 -4.31 -8.23
CA TRP A 260 -17.41 -5.43 -8.70
C TRP A 260 -16.97 -6.34 -7.55
N GLN A 261 -16.42 -5.81 -6.46
CA GLN A 261 -16.05 -6.59 -5.27
C GLN A 261 -17.26 -7.36 -4.71
N ARG A 262 -18.42 -6.70 -4.61
CA ARG A 262 -19.66 -7.30 -4.13
C ARG A 262 -20.09 -8.49 -4.99
N GLN A 263 -19.99 -8.35 -6.32
CA GLN A 263 -20.35 -9.42 -7.28
C GLN A 263 -19.40 -10.61 -7.19
N GLN A 264 -18.09 -10.38 -7.06
CA GLN A 264 -17.12 -11.46 -6.93
C GLN A 264 -17.36 -12.27 -5.63
N LEU A 265 -17.54 -11.60 -4.51
CA LEU A 265 -17.83 -12.25 -3.22
C LEU A 265 -19.14 -13.07 -3.25
N ALA A 266 -20.16 -12.60 -3.96
CA ALA A 266 -21.43 -13.33 -4.10
C ALA A 266 -21.26 -14.62 -4.93
N GLN A 267 -20.45 -14.58 -6.01
CA GLN A 267 -20.19 -15.76 -6.86
C GLN A 267 -19.41 -16.85 -6.11
N GLU A 268 -18.47 -16.49 -5.25
CA GLU A 268 -17.72 -17.45 -4.43
C GLU A 268 -18.64 -18.16 -3.43
N SER A 269 -19.57 -17.44 -2.80
CA SER A 269 -20.54 -17.99 -1.86
C SER A 269 -21.47 -19.04 -2.51
N GLU A 270 -21.88 -18.82 -3.77
CA GLU A 270 -22.73 -19.76 -4.52
C GLU A 270 -21.99 -21.04 -4.92
N HIS A 271 -20.67 -20.97 -5.14
CA HIS A 271 -19.87 -22.14 -5.50
C HIS A 271 -19.61 -23.07 -4.31
N ASP A 272 -19.51 -22.51 -3.10
CA ASP A 272 -19.27 -23.27 -1.87
C ASP A 272 -20.55 -24.00 -1.37
N GLU A 273 -21.74 -23.52 -1.73
CA GLU A 273 -23.03 -24.12 -1.36
C GLU A 273 -23.48 -25.27 -2.29
N THR A 274 -22.77 -25.55 -3.40
CA THR A 274 -23.16 -26.62 -4.33
C THR A 274 -22.45 -27.93 -3.93
N PRO A 275 -23.10 -28.88 -3.22
CA PRO A 275 -22.50 -30.18 -2.90
C PRO A 275 -22.35 -30.99 -4.16
N GLY A 276 -21.10 -31.42 -4.46
CA GLY A 276 -20.77 -32.39 -5.51
C GLY A 276 -21.31 -33.78 -5.24
#